data_a18571edc6375f94b2835513874256e8
#
_entry.id   a18571edc6375f94b2835513874256e8
#
_cell.length_a   1.000
_cell.length_b   1.000
_cell.length_c   1.000
_cell.angle_alpha   90.00
_cell.angle_beta   90.00
_cell.angle_gamma   90.00
#
_symmetry.space_group_name_H-M   'P 1'
#
loop_
_entity.id
_entity.type
_entity.pdbx_description
1 polymer ?
#
loop_
_entity_poly.entity_id
_entity_poly.type
_entity_poly.pdbx_seq_one_letter_code
_entity_poly.pdbx_strand_id
1 'polypeptide(L)'
;MRTIKNLMLLVAMVTLISWCCAAAPAAFAADELAARLQAVLEKGPETAFWQVSADDVYEMIKAKKTDFVVVDVRPSATEYSEGHIPGAIQIQVQDMFKPESLKKLPKDKKVILMCASGQVQNLPVLGLRALGYDARLIAFGYTAWAKGYRCGQRMQDTIQNATDMNFPIEK
;
A
#
# COMPACT_ATOMS: atom_id res chain seq x y z
N MET A 1 -31.38 -32.09 -46.95
CA MET A 1 -30.02 -32.42 -46.48
C MET A 1 -29.02 -31.24 -46.51
N ARG A 2 -29.11 -30.30 -47.44
CA ARG A 2 -28.20 -29.11 -47.48
C ARG A 2 -28.41 -28.10 -46.35
N THR A 3 -29.65 -27.87 -45.91
CA THR A 3 -30.01 -26.91 -44.84
C THR A 3 -29.53 -27.31 -43.46
N ILE A 4 -29.51 -28.60 -43.11
CA ILE A 4 -29.07 -29.11 -41.82
C ILE A 4 -27.54 -29.02 -41.68
N LYS A 5 -26.78 -29.27 -42.76
CA LYS A 5 -25.31 -29.11 -42.75
C LYS A 5 -24.87 -27.66 -42.54
N ASN A 6 -25.57 -26.69 -43.14
CA ASN A 6 -25.25 -25.28 -42.96
C ASN A 6 -25.59 -24.78 -41.54
N LEU A 7 -26.64 -25.32 -40.91
CA LEU A 7 -27.01 -24.98 -39.53
C LEU A 7 -25.98 -25.54 -38.52
N MET A 8 -25.48 -26.76 -38.74
CA MET A 8 -24.40 -27.32 -37.88
C MET A 8 -23.07 -26.58 -38.01
N LEU A 9 -22.70 -26.10 -39.22
CA LEU A 9 -21.52 -25.28 -39.40
C LEU A 9 -21.63 -23.92 -38.70
N LEU A 10 -22.81 -23.31 -38.74
CA LEU A 10 -23.04 -22.02 -38.04
C LEU A 10 -23.01 -22.16 -36.52
N VAL A 11 -23.56 -23.23 -35.96
CA VAL A 11 -23.51 -23.51 -34.52
C VAL A 11 -22.10 -23.83 -34.06
N ALA A 12 -21.32 -24.59 -34.85
CA ALA A 12 -19.92 -24.89 -34.52
C ALA A 12 -19.02 -23.61 -34.58
N MET A 13 -19.30 -22.68 -35.51
CA MET A 13 -18.55 -21.41 -35.61
C MET A 13 -18.88 -20.46 -34.45
N VAL A 14 -20.13 -20.41 -33.99
CA VAL A 14 -20.53 -19.56 -32.86
C VAL A 14 -19.96 -20.09 -31.54
N THR A 15 -19.87 -21.42 -31.36
CA THR A 15 -19.29 -22.01 -30.14
C THR A 15 -17.77 -21.87 -30.07
N LEU A 16 -17.06 -21.87 -31.20
CA LEU A 16 -15.61 -21.62 -31.26
C LEU A 16 -15.24 -20.15 -30.97
N ILE A 17 -16.07 -19.20 -31.39
CA ILE A 17 -15.84 -17.76 -31.09
C ILE A 17 -16.12 -17.46 -29.61
N SER A 18 -17.07 -18.18 -28.97
CA SER A 18 -17.39 -17.97 -27.56
C SER A 18 -16.30 -18.45 -26.60
N TRP A 19 -15.45 -19.40 -26.98
CA TRP A 19 -14.41 -19.95 -26.10
C TRP A 19 -13.08 -19.18 -26.19
N CYS A 20 -12.81 -18.46 -27.27
CA CYS A 20 -11.62 -17.64 -27.40
C CYS A 20 -11.71 -16.32 -26.62
N CYS A 21 -12.93 -15.83 -26.28
CA CYS A 21 -13.10 -14.54 -25.59
C CYS A 21 -13.02 -14.62 -24.05
N ALA A 22 -12.98 -15.81 -23.44
CA ALA A 22 -13.05 -15.92 -21.98
C ALA A 22 -11.67 -15.81 -21.25
N ALA A 23 -10.56 -16.01 -21.97
CA ALA A 23 -9.21 -15.96 -21.36
C ALA A 23 -8.49 -14.60 -21.54
N ALA A 24 -8.87 -13.82 -22.52
CA ALA A 24 -8.24 -12.54 -22.83
C ALA A 24 -8.42 -11.44 -21.77
N PRO A 25 -9.56 -11.28 -21.07
CA PRO A 25 -9.76 -10.16 -20.14
C PRO A 25 -8.91 -10.26 -18.87
N ALA A 26 -8.56 -11.46 -18.39
CA ALA A 26 -7.79 -11.61 -17.16
C ALA A 26 -6.29 -11.33 -17.38
N ALA A 27 -5.71 -11.76 -18.47
CA ALA A 27 -4.32 -11.49 -18.81
C ALA A 27 -4.11 -9.99 -19.10
N PHE A 28 -5.01 -9.38 -19.86
CA PHE A 28 -4.96 -7.94 -20.16
C PHE A 28 -5.07 -7.08 -18.89
N ALA A 29 -5.93 -7.46 -17.93
CA ALA A 29 -6.08 -6.79 -16.66
C ALA A 29 -4.82 -6.91 -15.79
N ALA A 30 -4.13 -8.06 -15.83
CA ALA A 30 -2.86 -8.27 -15.12
C ALA A 30 -1.73 -7.39 -15.67
N ASP A 31 -1.60 -7.29 -16.99
CA ASP A 31 -0.60 -6.45 -17.65
C ASP A 31 -0.84 -4.96 -17.39
N GLU A 32 -2.11 -4.52 -17.40
CA GLU A 32 -2.46 -3.14 -17.06
C GLU A 32 -2.13 -2.81 -15.59
N LEU A 33 -2.42 -3.71 -14.67
CA LEU A 33 -2.06 -3.55 -13.25
C LEU A 33 -0.55 -3.47 -13.09
N ALA A 34 0.20 -4.37 -13.71
CA ALA A 34 1.65 -4.39 -13.67
C ALA A 34 2.25 -3.08 -14.20
N ALA A 35 1.76 -2.58 -15.34
CA ALA A 35 2.20 -1.31 -15.92
C ALA A 35 1.92 -0.13 -14.97
N ARG A 36 0.76 -0.08 -14.32
CA ARG A 36 0.43 0.96 -13.33
C ARG A 36 1.35 0.92 -12.12
N LEU A 37 1.63 -0.27 -11.58
CA LEU A 37 2.52 -0.45 -10.44
C LEU A 37 3.96 -0.04 -10.82
N GLN A 38 4.43 -0.44 -12.01
CA GLN A 38 5.73 -0.08 -12.52
C GLN A 38 5.88 1.45 -12.66
N ALA A 39 4.91 2.12 -13.26
CA ALA A 39 4.90 3.58 -13.41
C ALA A 39 4.92 4.34 -12.06
N VAL A 40 4.38 3.74 -11.00
CA VAL A 40 4.50 4.28 -9.64
C VAL A 40 5.92 4.08 -9.13
N LEU A 41 6.50 2.87 -9.24
CA LEU A 41 7.84 2.56 -8.74
C LEU A 41 8.93 3.41 -9.39
N GLU A 42 8.83 3.70 -10.67
CA GLU A 42 9.77 4.56 -11.41
C GLU A 42 9.91 5.97 -10.81
N LYS A 43 8.87 6.47 -10.16
CA LYS A 43 8.87 7.76 -9.46
C LYS A 43 9.40 7.70 -8.03
N GLY A 44 9.65 6.50 -7.52
CA GLY A 44 10.10 6.27 -6.14
C GLY A 44 11.41 6.97 -5.81
N PRO A 45 12.49 6.79 -6.61
CA PRO A 45 13.82 7.36 -6.30
C PRO A 45 13.81 8.88 -6.12
N GLU A 46 13.08 9.60 -6.97
CA GLU A 46 12.99 11.07 -6.94
C GLU A 46 12.26 11.62 -5.72
N THR A 47 11.50 10.78 -5.04
CA THR A 47 10.63 11.16 -3.92
C THR A 47 11.03 10.48 -2.61
N ALA A 48 12.25 9.95 -2.50
CA ALA A 48 12.72 9.14 -1.38
C ALA A 48 11.72 8.00 -1.04
N PHE A 49 11.13 7.39 -2.07
CA PHE A 49 10.08 6.36 -1.94
C PHE A 49 8.92 6.80 -1.04
N TRP A 50 8.55 8.09 -1.14
CA TRP A 50 7.44 8.73 -0.42
C TRP A 50 7.55 8.70 1.10
N GLN A 51 8.76 8.53 1.61
CA GLN A 51 9.02 8.61 3.04
C GLN A 51 8.97 10.06 3.52
N VAL A 52 8.41 10.26 4.71
CA VAL A 52 8.45 11.52 5.45
C VAL A 52 8.99 11.23 6.85
N SER A 53 9.68 12.18 7.45
CA SER A 53 10.16 12.02 8.82
C SER A 53 9.02 12.22 9.84
N ALA A 54 9.18 11.67 11.05
CA ALA A 54 8.27 11.96 12.14
C ALA A 54 8.30 13.45 12.51
N ASP A 55 9.47 14.10 12.42
CA ASP A 55 9.65 15.53 12.69
C ASP A 55 8.86 16.38 11.70
N ASP A 56 8.89 16.06 10.39
CA ASP A 56 8.10 16.77 9.39
C ASP A 56 6.60 16.68 9.68
N VAL A 57 6.12 15.50 10.04
CA VAL A 57 4.70 15.29 10.38
C VAL A 57 4.34 16.06 11.67
N TYR A 58 5.22 16.05 12.66
CA TYR A 58 5.03 16.84 13.89
C TYR A 58 4.91 18.34 13.60
N GLU A 59 5.81 18.90 12.79
CA GLU A 59 5.74 20.32 12.40
C GLU A 59 4.49 20.63 11.55
N MET A 60 4.04 19.72 10.71
CA MET A 60 2.78 19.87 9.98
C MET A 60 1.58 19.95 10.93
N ILE A 61 1.54 19.10 11.96
CA ILE A 61 0.47 19.08 12.98
C ILE A 61 0.54 20.37 13.82
N LYS A 62 1.71 20.75 14.30
CA LYS A 62 1.94 21.96 15.10
C LYS A 62 1.53 23.22 14.33
N ALA A 63 1.82 23.27 13.03
CA ALA A 63 1.41 24.37 12.15
C ALA A 63 -0.07 24.29 11.74
N LYS A 64 -0.84 23.33 12.24
CA LYS A 64 -2.27 23.09 11.94
C LYS A 64 -2.54 23.02 10.44
N LYS A 65 -1.64 22.42 9.66
CA LYS A 65 -1.84 22.20 8.22
C LYS A 65 -3.03 21.27 7.99
N THR A 66 -3.77 21.51 6.90
CA THR A 66 -5.00 20.76 6.56
C THR A 66 -4.89 19.97 5.26
N ASP A 67 -3.70 19.99 4.64
CA ASP A 67 -3.38 19.35 3.37
C ASP A 67 -2.92 17.89 3.49
N PHE A 68 -3.15 17.26 4.64
CA PHE A 68 -2.80 15.86 4.90
C PHE A 68 -3.78 15.18 5.88
N VAL A 69 -3.71 13.86 5.92
CA VAL A 69 -4.31 13.00 6.94
C VAL A 69 -3.29 11.93 7.34
N VAL A 70 -3.14 11.68 8.64
CA VAL A 70 -2.37 10.54 9.14
C VAL A 70 -3.30 9.34 9.27
N VAL A 71 -2.88 8.19 8.76
CA VAL A 71 -3.63 6.93 8.83
C VAL A 71 -2.81 5.91 9.59
N ASP A 72 -3.30 5.54 10.77
CA ASP A 72 -2.72 4.47 11.56
C ASP A 72 -3.19 3.11 11.00
N VAL A 73 -2.23 2.39 10.41
CA VAL A 73 -2.50 1.10 9.79
C VAL A 73 -2.11 -0.09 10.66
N ARG A 74 -1.81 0.14 11.95
CA ARG A 74 -1.54 -0.95 12.88
C ARG A 74 -2.74 -1.93 12.91
N PRO A 75 -2.49 -3.26 12.94
CA PRO A 75 -3.55 -4.25 12.87
C PRO A 75 -4.37 -4.38 14.16
N SER A 76 -4.02 -3.64 15.21
CA SER A 76 -4.67 -3.68 16.52
C SER A 76 -5.43 -2.39 16.82
N ALA A 77 -6.75 -2.51 17.07
CA ALA A 77 -7.56 -1.40 17.55
C ALA A 77 -7.15 -0.98 18.96
N THR A 78 -6.70 -1.92 19.80
CA THR A 78 -6.20 -1.66 21.15
C THR A 78 -4.97 -0.76 21.13
N GLU A 79 -3.97 -1.04 20.27
CA GLU A 79 -2.79 -0.20 20.15
C GLU A 79 -3.13 1.24 19.71
N TYR A 80 -4.16 1.40 18.87
CA TYR A 80 -4.63 2.73 18.48
C TYR A 80 -5.28 3.47 19.67
N SER A 81 -6.11 2.79 20.44
CA SER A 81 -6.77 3.39 21.61
C SER A 81 -5.82 3.71 22.76
N GLU A 82 -4.73 2.95 22.92
CA GLU A 82 -3.67 3.21 23.90
C GLU A 82 -2.81 4.42 23.55
N GLY A 83 -2.72 4.75 22.26
CA GLY A 83 -2.01 5.94 21.79
C GLY A 83 -1.82 5.97 20.28
N HIS A 84 -2.05 7.14 19.69
CA HIS A 84 -1.88 7.40 18.26
C HIS A 84 -1.40 8.82 18.00
N ILE A 85 -0.98 9.11 16.79
CA ILE A 85 -0.58 10.45 16.35
C ILE A 85 -1.81 11.37 16.40
N PRO A 86 -1.70 12.59 16.96
CA PRO A 86 -2.83 13.52 17.02
C PRO A 86 -3.51 13.74 15.67
N GLY A 87 -4.83 13.54 15.64
CA GLY A 87 -5.63 13.69 14.42
C GLY A 87 -5.57 12.51 13.45
N ALA A 88 -4.84 11.45 13.78
CA ALA A 88 -4.82 10.25 12.95
C ALA A 88 -6.18 9.52 12.96
N ILE A 89 -6.54 8.94 11.82
CA ILE A 89 -7.64 8.00 11.70
C ILE A 89 -7.10 6.58 11.67
N GLN A 90 -7.87 5.61 12.19
CA GLN A 90 -7.50 4.21 12.09
C GLN A 90 -8.14 3.56 10.87
N ILE A 91 -7.29 2.90 10.04
CA ILE A 91 -7.69 1.93 9.04
C ILE A 91 -6.69 0.79 9.12
N GLN A 92 -7.09 -0.34 9.69
CA GLN A 92 -6.18 -1.49 9.79
C GLN A 92 -5.69 -1.92 8.40
N VAL A 93 -4.43 -2.32 8.30
CA VAL A 93 -3.79 -2.61 7.00
C VAL A 93 -4.55 -3.63 6.17
N GLN A 94 -5.12 -4.67 6.79
CA GLN A 94 -5.90 -5.71 6.13
C GLN A 94 -7.24 -5.21 5.55
N ASP A 95 -7.69 -4.04 5.96
CA ASP A 95 -8.95 -3.42 5.53
C ASP A 95 -8.73 -2.26 4.57
N MET A 96 -7.47 -1.93 4.24
CA MET A 96 -7.11 -0.71 3.52
C MET A 96 -7.83 -0.55 2.18
N PHE A 97 -7.98 -1.63 1.42
CA PHE A 97 -8.60 -1.57 0.08
C PHE A 97 -10.10 -1.90 0.08
N LYS A 98 -10.73 -2.05 1.23
CA LYS A 98 -12.18 -2.14 1.29
C LYS A 98 -12.84 -0.84 0.84
N PRO A 99 -13.98 -0.88 0.12
CA PRO A 99 -14.65 0.33 -0.37
C PRO A 99 -14.94 1.37 0.72
N GLU A 100 -15.33 0.93 1.91
CA GLU A 100 -15.60 1.79 3.07
C GLU A 100 -14.34 2.44 3.64
N SER A 101 -13.19 1.82 3.52
CA SER A 101 -11.89 2.39 3.92
C SER A 101 -11.40 3.42 2.91
N LEU A 102 -11.45 3.10 1.62
CA LEU A 102 -11.05 4.02 0.55
C LEU A 102 -11.89 5.31 0.55
N LYS A 103 -13.19 5.24 0.92
CA LYS A 103 -14.07 6.42 1.06
C LYS A 103 -13.62 7.39 2.16
N LYS A 104 -12.87 6.93 3.15
CA LYS A 104 -12.34 7.78 4.23
C LYS A 104 -11.08 8.54 3.82
N LEU A 105 -10.44 8.15 2.72
CA LEU A 105 -9.18 8.72 2.28
C LEU A 105 -9.42 9.88 1.29
N PRO A 106 -8.88 11.07 1.56
CA PRO A 106 -8.99 12.20 0.65
C PRO A 106 -8.12 11.99 -0.60
N LYS A 107 -8.61 12.43 -1.75
CA LYS A 107 -7.87 12.42 -3.02
C LYS A 107 -7.03 13.68 -3.25
N ASP A 108 -7.37 14.73 -2.57
CA ASP A 108 -6.80 16.09 -2.69
C ASP A 108 -5.77 16.42 -1.60
N LYS A 109 -5.45 15.46 -0.72
CA LYS A 109 -4.51 15.63 0.38
C LYS A 109 -3.50 14.48 0.43
N LYS A 110 -2.38 14.71 1.12
CA LYS A 110 -1.42 13.66 1.45
C LYS A 110 -2.05 12.65 2.41
N VAL A 111 -1.94 11.37 2.08
CA VAL A 111 -2.35 10.25 2.94
C VAL A 111 -1.09 9.65 3.54
N ILE A 112 -0.79 9.99 4.79
CA ILE A 112 0.45 9.60 5.45
C ILE A 112 0.20 8.37 6.32
N LEU A 113 0.71 7.22 5.89
CA LEU A 113 0.53 5.95 6.58
C LEU A 113 1.55 5.77 7.71
N MET A 114 1.11 5.20 8.82
CA MET A 114 1.93 4.88 9.97
C MET A 114 1.56 3.50 10.53
N CYS A 115 2.55 2.64 10.72
CA CYS A 115 2.41 1.40 11.48
C CYS A 115 3.39 1.36 12.67
N ALA A 116 3.58 0.22 13.30
CA ALA A 116 4.45 0.10 14.48
C ALA A 116 5.92 0.45 14.21
N SER A 117 6.55 -0.14 13.19
CA SER A 117 8.00 -0.07 12.92
C SER A 117 8.36 0.42 11.52
N GLY A 118 7.39 0.86 10.74
CA GLY A 118 7.63 1.30 9.36
C GLY A 118 7.56 0.21 8.30
N GLN A 119 7.36 -1.06 8.67
CA GLN A 119 7.40 -2.20 7.73
C GLN A 119 6.04 -2.45 7.05
N VAL A 120 4.97 -2.64 7.82
CA VAL A 120 3.65 -3.05 7.33
C VAL A 120 2.98 -1.96 6.49
N GLN A 121 3.22 -0.69 6.80
CA GLN A 121 2.69 0.45 6.05
C GLN A 121 3.16 0.52 4.59
N ASN A 122 4.27 -0.16 4.25
CA ASN A 122 4.77 -0.24 2.87
C ASN A 122 3.84 -1.08 1.97
N LEU A 123 3.09 -2.03 2.54
CA LEU A 123 2.21 -2.90 1.77
C LEU A 123 1.14 -2.13 1.01
N PRO A 124 0.36 -1.22 1.63
CA PRO A 124 -0.69 -0.51 0.93
C PRO A 124 -0.21 0.72 0.14
N VAL A 125 0.97 1.29 0.43
CA VAL A 125 1.39 2.57 -0.20
C VAL A 125 1.42 2.49 -1.72
N LEU A 126 1.99 1.42 -2.27
CA LEU A 126 2.09 1.23 -3.73
C LEU A 126 0.71 1.14 -4.37
N GLY A 127 -0.19 0.34 -3.78
CA GLY A 127 -1.56 0.20 -4.28
C GLY A 127 -2.35 1.51 -4.20
N LEU A 128 -2.25 2.25 -3.11
CA LEU A 128 -2.90 3.55 -2.97
C LEU A 128 -2.39 4.54 -4.01
N ARG A 129 -1.08 4.58 -4.28
CA ARG A 129 -0.52 5.42 -5.33
C ARG A 129 -0.99 5.01 -6.72
N ALA A 130 -1.06 3.73 -7.03
CA ALA A 130 -1.62 3.22 -8.29
C ALA A 130 -3.11 3.58 -8.44
N LEU A 131 -3.84 3.73 -7.33
CA LEU A 131 -5.21 4.25 -7.29
C LEU A 131 -5.29 5.78 -7.33
N GLY A 132 -4.17 6.51 -7.42
CA GLY A 132 -4.10 7.96 -7.55
C GLY A 132 -4.21 8.74 -6.23
N TYR A 133 -3.91 8.12 -5.08
CA TYR A 133 -3.73 8.84 -3.81
C TYR A 133 -2.29 9.36 -3.69
N ASP A 134 -2.08 10.53 -3.09
CA ASP A 134 -0.74 10.94 -2.63
C ASP A 134 -0.40 10.24 -1.32
N ALA A 135 -0.22 8.90 -1.42
CA ALA A 135 0.12 8.06 -0.28
C ALA A 135 1.61 8.20 0.06
N ARG A 136 1.91 8.42 1.33
CA ARG A 136 3.25 8.55 1.92
C ARG A 136 3.34 7.68 3.16
N LEU A 137 4.52 7.55 3.73
CA LEU A 137 4.73 6.75 4.93
C LEU A 137 5.71 7.43 5.89
N ILE A 138 5.47 7.31 7.19
CA ILE A 138 6.40 7.81 8.21
C ILE A 138 7.56 6.82 8.33
N ALA A 139 8.79 7.30 8.08
CA ALA A 139 10.00 6.50 8.29
C ALA A 139 10.01 5.94 9.72
N PHE A 140 10.26 4.61 9.84
CA PHE A 140 10.26 3.87 11.10
C PHE A 140 8.91 3.85 11.86
N GLY A 141 7.82 4.36 11.27
CA GLY A 141 6.47 4.29 11.82
C GLY A 141 6.33 4.94 13.21
N TYR A 142 5.49 4.35 14.08
CA TYR A 142 5.24 4.84 15.42
C TYR A 142 6.46 4.77 16.35
N THR A 143 7.44 3.92 16.02
CA THR A 143 8.73 3.87 16.75
C THR A 143 9.49 5.19 16.67
N ALA A 144 9.40 5.91 15.56
CA ALA A 144 10.02 7.23 15.42
C ALA A 144 9.20 8.35 16.10
N TRP A 145 7.97 8.09 16.47
CA TRP A 145 7.05 9.06 17.08
C TRP A 145 7.02 8.96 18.60
N ALA A 146 6.86 7.74 19.13
CA ALA A 146 6.61 7.53 20.55
C ALA A 146 7.84 7.02 21.29
N LYS A 147 8.32 7.80 22.27
CA LYS A 147 9.42 7.41 23.14
C LYS A 147 9.10 6.11 23.89
N GLY A 148 10.02 5.16 23.85
CA GLY A 148 9.89 3.89 24.58
C GLY A 148 8.90 2.91 23.95
N TYR A 149 8.45 3.17 22.72
CA TYR A 149 7.57 2.22 22.04
C TYR A 149 8.26 0.88 21.80
N ARG A 150 7.55 -0.22 22.01
CA ARG A 150 8.07 -1.60 22.07
C ARG A 150 8.94 -2.03 20.87
N CYS A 151 8.68 -1.48 19.69
CA CYS A 151 9.46 -1.81 18.51
C CYS A 151 10.83 -1.15 18.47
N GLY A 152 11.04 -0.03 19.19
CA GLY A 152 12.32 0.68 19.26
C GLY A 152 13.41 -0.19 19.88
N GLN A 153 13.13 -0.81 21.03
CA GLN A 153 14.09 -1.71 21.68
C GLN A 153 14.43 -2.90 20.78
N ARG A 154 13.43 -3.53 20.20
CA ARG A 154 13.66 -4.67 19.28
C ARG A 154 14.51 -4.29 18.08
N MET A 155 14.35 -3.11 17.52
CA MET A 155 15.18 -2.62 16.41
C MET A 155 16.64 -2.43 16.86
N GLN A 156 16.87 -1.84 18.03
CA GLN A 156 18.20 -1.68 18.62
C GLN A 156 18.87 -3.03 18.86
N ASP A 157 18.15 -3.97 19.48
CA ASP A 157 18.65 -5.32 19.75
C ASP A 157 19.03 -6.04 18.44
N THR A 158 18.23 -5.89 17.39
CA THR A 158 18.50 -6.48 16.08
C THR A 158 19.75 -5.89 15.43
N ILE A 159 19.94 -4.58 15.50
CA ILE A 159 21.14 -3.90 14.98
C ILE A 159 22.38 -4.35 15.77
N GLN A 160 22.26 -4.41 17.10
CA GLN A 160 23.37 -4.87 17.95
C GLN A 160 23.75 -6.32 17.61
N ASN A 161 22.75 -7.22 17.50
CA ASN A 161 22.98 -8.61 17.12
C ASN A 161 23.69 -8.73 15.75
N ALA A 162 23.31 -7.94 14.76
CA ALA A 162 23.99 -7.94 13.46
C ALA A 162 25.45 -7.51 13.57
N THR A 163 25.76 -6.56 14.48
CA THR A 163 27.11 -6.12 14.78
C THR A 163 27.93 -7.23 15.45
N ASP A 164 27.35 -7.92 16.44
CA ASP A 164 28.01 -8.94 17.21
C ASP A 164 28.25 -10.22 16.38
N MET A 165 27.28 -10.62 15.56
CA MET A 165 27.34 -11.81 14.70
C MET A 165 28.18 -11.59 13.44
N ASN A 166 28.32 -10.37 12.96
CA ASN A 166 29.04 -10.02 11.72
C ASN A 166 28.70 -10.99 10.57
N PHE A 167 27.41 -11.08 10.23
CA PHE A 167 26.92 -12.00 9.20
C PHE A 167 27.70 -11.87 7.89
N PRO A 168 28.02 -13.00 7.21
CA PRO A 168 28.79 -12.97 5.98
C PRO A 168 28.06 -12.20 4.87
N ILE A 169 28.83 -11.48 4.07
CA ILE A 169 28.35 -10.80 2.85
C ILE A 169 29.14 -11.29 1.65
N GLU A 170 28.48 -11.50 0.52
CA GLU A 170 29.11 -11.75 -0.78
C GLU A 170 29.30 -10.45 -1.55
N LYS A 171 30.37 -10.37 -2.37
CA LYS A 171 30.72 -9.22 -3.23
C LYS A 171 30.81 -9.64 -4.67
#